data_026d1904303b11f60c202df18d7cf703
#
_entry.id   026d1904303b11f60c202df18d7cf703
#
_cell.length_a   1.000
_cell.length_b   1.000
_cell.length_c   1.000
_cell.angle_alpha   90.00
_cell.angle_beta   90.00
_cell.angle_gamma   90.00
#
_symmetry.space_group_name_H-M   'P 1'
#
loop_
_entity.id
_entity.type
_entity.pdbx_description
1 polymer ?
#
loop_
_entity_poly.entity_id
_entity_poly.type
_entity_poly.pdbx_seq_one_letter_code
_entity_poly.pdbx_strand_id
1 'polypeptide(L)'
;HVVCFDDCDAILYDDLALNLLKAALDTGKKRTLHWNTESRTLMAEGMPNSFEFNGGVVFITNVKFDNVKSKKLQDHLQALQSRCHYLDLTIDSMRDRMLRIRQIVATGMLEKYAMGREAEQDLVNFIFDNKHKLREISLRMVLKIADLWKMAPDRYQHLAEQTCMRPGA
;
A
#
# COMPACT_ATOMS: atom_id res chain seq x y z
N HIS A 1 15.23 -14.43 -7.86
CA HIS A 1 15.01 -13.46 -6.77
C HIS A 1 13.96 -12.44 -7.21
N VAL A 2 13.20 -11.90 -6.25
CA VAL A 2 12.22 -10.83 -6.47
C VAL A 2 12.56 -9.70 -5.52
N VAL A 3 12.63 -8.47 -6.04
CA VAL A 3 12.76 -7.24 -5.24
C VAL A 3 11.37 -6.63 -5.11
N CYS A 4 10.96 -6.35 -3.88
CA CYS A 4 9.71 -5.68 -3.60
C CYS A 4 10.00 -4.27 -3.07
N PHE A 5 9.46 -3.26 -3.76
CA PHE A 5 9.45 -1.87 -3.31
C PHE A 5 8.05 -1.59 -2.76
N ASP A 6 7.92 -1.56 -1.44
CA ASP A 6 6.69 -1.27 -0.74
C ASP A 6 6.80 0.08 -0.06
N ASP A 7 5.83 0.97 -0.32
CA ASP A 7 5.75 2.34 0.21
C ASP A 7 6.99 3.22 -0.10
N CYS A 8 7.69 2.90 -1.20
CA CYS A 8 8.90 3.59 -1.65
C CYS A 8 8.59 4.67 -2.71
N ASP A 9 7.49 5.40 -2.56
CA ASP A 9 6.99 6.36 -3.55
C ASP A 9 8.00 7.47 -3.91
N ALA A 10 8.96 7.77 -3.03
CA ALA A 10 10.03 8.73 -3.29
C ALA A 10 10.86 8.37 -4.54
N ILE A 11 10.99 7.08 -4.86
CA ILE A 11 11.70 6.59 -6.05
C ILE A 11 11.06 7.12 -7.34
N LEU A 12 9.74 7.31 -7.35
CA LEU A 12 9.01 7.80 -8.53
C LEU A 12 9.28 9.29 -8.83
N TYR A 13 9.86 10.01 -7.89
CA TYR A 13 10.21 11.44 -8.04
C TYR A 13 11.71 11.66 -8.26
N ASP A 14 12.50 10.59 -8.30
CA ASP A 14 13.94 10.62 -8.56
C ASP A 14 14.25 10.11 -9.96
N ASP A 15 14.82 10.96 -10.82
CA ASP A 15 15.08 10.63 -12.22
C ASP A 15 16.08 9.47 -12.37
N LEU A 16 17.08 9.38 -11.49
CA LEU A 16 18.08 8.32 -11.52
C LEU A 16 17.43 6.98 -11.16
N ALA A 17 16.66 6.96 -10.07
CA ALA A 17 15.93 5.77 -9.63
C ALA A 17 14.93 5.30 -10.70
N LEU A 18 14.19 6.21 -11.33
CA LEU A 18 13.27 5.88 -12.43
C LEU A 18 13.99 5.28 -13.65
N ASN A 19 15.17 5.79 -13.98
CA ASN A 19 15.97 5.23 -15.08
C ASN A 19 16.50 3.83 -14.73
N LEU A 20 16.93 3.60 -13.49
CA LEU A 20 17.33 2.28 -13.02
C LEU A 20 16.16 1.29 -13.02
N LEU A 21 14.96 1.71 -12.58
CA LEU A 21 13.76 0.89 -12.64
C LEU A 21 13.40 0.53 -14.09
N LYS A 22 13.45 1.47 -15.01
CA LYS A 22 13.19 1.19 -16.43
C LYS A 22 14.19 0.19 -17.01
N ALA A 23 15.47 0.27 -16.64
CA ALA A 23 16.48 -0.70 -17.03
C ALA A 23 16.25 -2.08 -16.39
N ALA A 24 15.83 -2.12 -15.10
CA ALA A 24 15.51 -3.35 -14.40
C ALA A 24 14.27 -4.06 -14.97
N LEU A 25 13.33 -3.30 -15.53
CA LEU A 25 12.07 -3.78 -16.10
C LEU A 25 12.14 -3.97 -17.63
N ASP A 26 13.31 -3.77 -18.24
CA ASP A 26 13.45 -3.92 -19.68
C ASP A 26 13.15 -5.36 -20.14
N THR A 27 12.58 -5.49 -21.33
CA THR A 27 12.18 -6.79 -21.92
C THR A 27 13.32 -7.50 -22.65
N GLY A 28 14.50 -6.88 -22.70
CA GLY A 28 15.71 -7.44 -23.32
C GLY A 28 16.20 -8.71 -22.63
N LYS A 29 16.95 -9.54 -23.37
CA LYS A 29 17.53 -10.79 -22.83
C LYS A 29 18.52 -10.57 -21.68
N LYS A 30 19.21 -9.42 -21.68
CA LYS A 30 20.14 -9.02 -20.62
C LYS A 30 19.74 -7.65 -20.12
N ARG A 31 19.45 -7.55 -18.85
CA ARG A 31 19.11 -6.30 -18.17
C ARG A 31 20.31 -5.85 -17.35
N THR A 32 21.05 -4.91 -17.86
CA THR A 32 22.22 -4.35 -17.18
C THR A 32 21.85 -3.00 -16.57
N LEU A 33 21.97 -2.89 -15.25
CA LEU A 33 21.78 -1.66 -14.52
C LEU A 33 23.11 -0.93 -14.43
N HIS A 34 23.13 0.33 -14.82
CA HIS A 34 24.30 1.21 -14.73
C HIS A 34 23.93 2.41 -13.87
N TRP A 35 24.76 2.75 -12.91
CA TRP A 35 24.61 4.00 -12.17
C TRP A 35 25.91 4.81 -12.32
N ASN A 36 25.75 6.01 -12.86
CA ASN A 36 26.85 6.97 -13.04
C ASN A 36 26.92 7.91 -11.84
N THR A 37 27.05 7.40 -10.64
CA THR A 37 27.26 8.24 -9.47
C THR A 37 28.70 8.09 -9.01
N GLU A 38 29.41 9.21 -8.91
CA GLU A 38 30.70 9.30 -8.21
C GLU A 38 30.52 9.21 -6.69
N SER A 39 29.68 8.28 -6.23
CA SER A 39 29.47 8.06 -4.80
C SER A 39 30.72 7.45 -4.21
N ARG A 40 31.49 8.25 -3.48
CA ARG A 40 32.69 7.79 -2.76
C ARG A 40 32.38 6.65 -1.81
N THR A 41 31.17 6.61 -1.25
CA THR A 41 30.70 5.56 -0.35
C THR A 41 30.59 4.21 -1.09
N LEU A 42 29.93 4.20 -2.25
CA LEU A 42 29.78 2.97 -3.05
C LEU A 42 31.13 2.47 -3.60
N MET A 43 32.00 3.38 -4.01
CA MET A 43 33.36 3.05 -4.43
C MET A 43 34.19 2.45 -3.26
N ALA A 44 34.06 3.01 -2.05
CA ALA A 44 34.76 2.52 -0.87
C ALA A 44 34.26 1.13 -0.44
N GLU A 45 32.99 0.80 -0.70
CA GLU A 45 32.39 -0.51 -0.47
C GLU A 45 32.65 -1.52 -1.59
N GLY A 46 33.41 -1.13 -2.62
CA GLY A 46 33.74 -2.01 -3.75
C GLY A 46 32.56 -2.36 -4.64
N MET A 47 31.49 -1.55 -4.63
CA MET A 47 30.32 -1.78 -5.47
C MET A 47 30.63 -1.51 -6.94
N PRO A 48 30.33 -2.45 -7.86
CA PRO A 48 30.58 -2.24 -9.29
C PRO A 48 29.64 -1.16 -9.85
N ASN A 49 30.11 -0.38 -10.82
CA ASN A 49 29.30 0.66 -11.47
C ASN A 49 28.14 0.12 -12.32
N SER A 50 28.10 -1.19 -12.53
CA SER A 50 27.03 -1.87 -13.24
C SER A 50 26.93 -3.33 -12.82
N PHE A 51 25.73 -3.89 -12.94
CA PHE A 51 25.50 -5.33 -12.74
C PHE A 51 24.36 -5.84 -13.62
N GLU A 52 24.35 -7.13 -13.89
CA GLU A 52 23.27 -7.79 -14.59
C GLU A 52 22.16 -8.15 -13.58
N PHE A 53 20.93 -7.68 -13.87
CA PHE A 53 19.76 -7.92 -13.05
C PHE A 53 18.91 -9.03 -13.65
N ASN A 54 18.86 -10.19 -12.98
CA ASN A 54 18.10 -11.38 -13.39
C ASN A 54 16.87 -11.65 -12.50
N GLY A 55 16.40 -10.64 -11.75
CA GLY A 55 15.27 -10.75 -10.84
C GLY A 55 13.93 -10.31 -11.43
N GLY A 56 12.88 -10.50 -10.65
CA GLY A 56 11.60 -9.83 -10.79
C GLY A 56 11.52 -8.59 -9.90
N VAL A 57 10.61 -7.68 -10.24
CA VAL A 57 10.32 -6.49 -9.44
C VAL A 57 8.83 -6.45 -9.15
N VAL A 58 8.47 -6.21 -7.90
CA VAL A 58 7.13 -5.85 -7.46
C VAL A 58 7.19 -4.45 -6.89
N PHE A 59 6.34 -3.56 -7.39
CA PHE A 59 6.24 -2.19 -6.91
C PHE A 59 4.84 -1.95 -6.37
N ILE A 60 4.74 -1.58 -5.08
CA ILE A 60 3.48 -1.27 -4.41
C ILE A 60 3.50 0.22 -4.08
N THR A 61 2.51 0.96 -4.57
CA THR A 61 2.46 2.42 -4.45
C THR A 61 1.05 2.90 -4.18
N ASN A 62 0.94 4.00 -3.43
CA ASN A 62 -0.30 4.74 -3.24
C ASN A 62 -0.47 5.87 -4.27
N VAL A 63 0.51 6.08 -5.15
CA VAL A 63 0.46 7.12 -6.19
C VAL A 63 -0.53 6.71 -7.28
N LYS A 64 -1.56 7.51 -7.46
CA LYS A 64 -2.48 7.38 -8.61
C LYS A 64 -1.83 8.03 -9.83
N PHE A 65 -1.41 7.23 -10.79
CA PHE A 65 -0.68 7.68 -11.97
C PHE A 65 -1.46 8.70 -12.79
N ASP A 66 -2.79 8.55 -12.87
CA ASP A 66 -3.66 9.46 -13.60
C ASP A 66 -3.76 10.87 -12.97
N ASN A 67 -3.44 11.00 -11.68
CA ASN A 67 -3.50 12.25 -10.94
C ASN A 67 -2.17 13.04 -10.95
N VAL A 68 -1.13 12.50 -11.55
CA VAL A 68 0.18 13.15 -11.62
C VAL A 68 0.14 14.31 -12.59
N LYS A 69 0.45 15.53 -12.12
CA LYS A 69 0.40 16.76 -12.92
C LYS A 69 1.65 17.00 -13.76
N SER A 70 2.80 16.48 -13.32
CA SER A 70 4.07 16.64 -14.04
C SER A 70 4.09 15.77 -15.30
N LYS A 71 4.13 16.40 -16.49
CA LYS A 71 4.19 15.67 -17.76
C LYS A 71 5.41 14.75 -17.83
N LYS A 72 6.57 15.23 -17.37
CA LYS A 72 7.80 14.42 -17.32
C LYS A 72 7.59 13.15 -16.49
N LEU A 73 6.97 13.27 -15.32
CA LEU A 73 6.69 12.12 -14.46
C LEU A 73 5.64 11.20 -15.09
N GLN A 74 4.60 11.74 -15.75
CA GLN A 74 3.64 10.93 -16.50
C GLN A 74 4.32 10.08 -17.57
N ASP A 75 5.23 10.66 -18.36
CA ASP A 75 5.98 9.94 -19.41
C ASP A 75 6.83 8.80 -18.80
N HIS A 76 7.46 9.04 -17.64
CA HIS A 76 8.20 8.01 -16.91
C HIS A 76 7.30 6.89 -16.41
N LEU A 77 6.14 7.21 -15.81
CA LEU A 77 5.20 6.23 -15.28
C LEU A 77 4.55 5.40 -16.39
N GLN A 78 4.22 6.01 -17.54
CA GLN A 78 3.74 5.29 -18.72
C GLN A 78 4.79 4.30 -19.25
N ALA A 79 6.08 4.73 -19.27
CA ALA A 79 7.16 3.86 -19.66
C ALA A 79 7.36 2.66 -18.69
N LEU A 80 7.10 2.84 -17.39
CA LEU A 80 7.09 1.73 -16.42
C LEU A 80 5.89 0.81 -16.64
N GLN A 81 4.68 1.38 -16.77
CA GLN A 81 3.46 0.61 -17.01
C GLN A 81 3.56 -0.27 -18.27
N SER A 82 4.20 0.24 -19.33
CA SER A 82 4.40 -0.55 -20.58
C SER A 82 5.31 -1.76 -20.42
N ARG A 83 6.09 -1.84 -19.33
CA ARG A 83 7.08 -2.89 -19.04
C ARG A 83 6.65 -3.87 -17.95
N CYS A 84 5.52 -3.62 -17.30
CA CYS A 84 5.04 -4.42 -16.18
C CYS A 84 3.55 -4.72 -16.30
N HIS A 85 3.07 -5.66 -15.51
CA HIS A 85 1.64 -5.86 -15.28
C HIS A 85 1.17 -4.86 -14.24
N TYR A 86 0.37 -3.89 -14.65
CA TYR A 86 -0.22 -2.90 -13.76
C TYR A 86 -1.55 -3.42 -13.20
N LEU A 87 -1.67 -3.42 -11.89
CA LEU A 87 -2.89 -3.80 -11.17
C LEU A 87 -3.38 -2.62 -10.38
N ASP A 88 -4.53 -2.07 -10.75
CA ASP A 88 -5.22 -1.08 -9.94
C ASP A 88 -6.11 -1.79 -8.90
N LEU A 89 -5.73 -1.66 -7.64
CA LEU A 89 -6.46 -2.21 -6.49
C LEU A 89 -7.31 -1.14 -5.79
N THR A 90 -7.51 0.01 -6.42
CA THR A 90 -8.31 1.11 -5.86
C THR A 90 -9.76 0.67 -5.68
N ILE A 91 -10.29 0.87 -4.48
CA ILE A 91 -11.70 0.64 -4.16
C ILE A 91 -12.33 2.01 -3.89
N ASP A 92 -13.03 2.55 -4.88
CA ASP A 92 -13.59 3.91 -4.79
C ASP A 92 -14.96 3.94 -4.12
N SER A 93 -15.80 2.91 -4.34
CA SER A 93 -17.15 2.92 -3.78
C SER A 93 -17.17 2.52 -2.29
N MET A 94 -18.01 3.20 -1.51
CA MET A 94 -18.26 2.85 -0.11
C MET A 94 -18.75 1.40 0.01
N ARG A 95 -19.62 0.97 -0.90
CA ARG A 95 -20.16 -0.40 -0.94
C ARG A 95 -19.04 -1.42 -1.07
N ASP A 96 -18.12 -1.21 -2.00
CA ASP A 96 -17.06 -2.17 -2.28
C ASP A 96 -16.03 -2.23 -1.15
N ARG A 97 -15.73 -1.07 -0.52
CA ARG A 97 -14.91 -1.03 0.71
C ARG A 97 -15.54 -1.87 1.83
N MET A 98 -16.84 -1.74 2.02
CA MET A 98 -17.57 -2.50 3.03
C MET A 98 -17.59 -4.01 2.71
N LEU A 99 -17.81 -4.38 1.45
CA LEU A 99 -17.74 -5.77 0.99
C LEU A 99 -16.33 -6.34 1.22
N ARG A 100 -15.29 -5.57 0.90
CA ARG A 100 -13.90 -5.98 1.13
C ARG A 100 -13.60 -6.20 2.61
N ILE A 101 -14.07 -5.33 3.49
CA ILE A 101 -13.95 -5.50 4.94
C ILE A 101 -14.58 -6.82 5.37
N ARG A 102 -15.84 -7.10 4.96
CA ARG A 102 -16.51 -8.36 5.30
C ARG A 102 -15.75 -9.58 4.83
N GLN A 103 -15.25 -9.57 3.59
CA GLN A 103 -14.47 -10.66 3.03
C GLN A 103 -13.21 -10.94 3.86
N ILE A 104 -12.43 -9.89 4.16
CA ILE A 104 -11.17 -10.04 4.87
C ILE A 104 -11.38 -10.43 6.34
N VAL A 105 -12.41 -9.92 7.01
CA VAL A 105 -12.78 -10.37 8.36
C VAL A 105 -13.17 -11.85 8.33
N ALA A 106 -13.98 -12.26 7.35
CA ALA A 106 -14.39 -13.67 7.20
C ALA A 106 -13.23 -14.64 6.90
N THR A 107 -12.08 -14.14 6.40
CA THR A 107 -10.86 -14.94 6.20
C THR A 107 -9.93 -14.98 7.43
N GLY A 108 -10.40 -14.50 8.58
CA GLY A 108 -9.65 -14.63 9.85
C GLY A 108 -8.81 -13.42 10.25
N MET A 109 -9.06 -12.24 9.67
CA MET A 109 -8.31 -11.01 10.02
C MET A 109 -8.31 -10.69 11.52
N LEU A 110 -9.39 -11.07 12.24
CA LEU A 110 -9.57 -10.78 13.64
C LEU A 110 -9.23 -11.95 14.58
N GLU A 111 -8.74 -13.09 14.06
CA GLU A 111 -8.38 -14.28 14.87
C GLU A 111 -7.41 -13.95 16.02
N LYS A 112 -6.44 -13.05 15.77
CA LYS A 112 -5.47 -12.62 16.80
C LYS A 112 -6.09 -11.95 18.03
N TYR A 113 -7.35 -11.50 17.93
CA TYR A 113 -8.06 -10.87 19.05
C TYR A 113 -8.83 -11.89 19.89
N ALA A 114 -8.96 -13.14 19.41
CA ALA A 114 -9.70 -14.21 20.08
C ALA A 114 -11.14 -13.80 20.47
N MET A 115 -11.73 -12.88 19.71
CA MET A 115 -13.14 -12.52 19.89
C MET A 115 -14.02 -13.58 19.24
N GLY A 116 -15.16 -13.91 19.86
CA GLY A 116 -16.11 -14.85 19.27
C GLY A 116 -16.76 -14.28 18.01
N ARG A 117 -17.36 -15.15 17.18
CA ARG A 117 -18.02 -14.76 15.92
C ARG A 117 -19.09 -13.69 16.10
N GLU A 118 -19.80 -13.70 17.21
CA GLU A 118 -20.80 -12.70 17.55
C GLU A 118 -20.16 -11.32 17.71
N ALA A 119 -19.09 -11.22 18.50
CA ALA A 119 -18.37 -9.97 18.70
C ALA A 119 -17.70 -9.45 17.40
N GLU A 120 -17.19 -10.35 16.54
CA GLU A 120 -16.70 -9.96 15.20
C GLU A 120 -17.82 -9.35 14.35
N GLN A 121 -19.00 -9.97 14.36
CA GLN A 121 -20.15 -9.48 13.62
C GLN A 121 -20.63 -8.13 14.15
N ASP A 122 -20.69 -7.97 15.47
CA ASP A 122 -21.08 -6.72 16.12
C ASP A 122 -20.10 -5.58 15.77
N LEU A 123 -18.79 -5.87 15.76
CA LEU A 123 -17.79 -4.91 15.36
C LEU A 123 -17.96 -4.48 13.88
N VAL A 124 -18.20 -5.43 13.01
CA VAL A 124 -18.45 -5.15 11.59
C VAL A 124 -19.73 -4.35 11.41
N ASN A 125 -20.81 -4.69 12.13
CA ASN A 125 -22.07 -3.96 12.10
C ASN A 125 -21.90 -2.53 12.62
N PHE A 126 -21.16 -2.33 13.71
CA PHE A 126 -20.83 -1.00 14.22
C PHE A 126 -20.15 -0.13 13.16
N ILE A 127 -19.19 -0.68 12.40
CA ILE A 127 -18.53 0.04 11.29
C ILE A 127 -19.53 0.37 10.20
N PHE A 128 -20.43 -0.56 9.85
CA PHE A 128 -21.46 -0.36 8.83
C PHE A 128 -22.42 0.76 9.18
N ASP A 129 -22.92 0.77 10.41
CA ASP A 129 -23.91 1.73 10.90
C ASP A 129 -23.28 3.14 10.98
N ASN A 130 -21.99 3.21 11.29
CA ASN A 130 -21.26 4.45 11.44
C ASN A 130 -20.38 4.83 10.24
N LYS A 131 -20.54 4.17 9.07
CA LYS A 131 -19.69 4.35 7.87
C LYS A 131 -19.53 5.81 7.42
N HIS A 132 -20.54 6.66 7.62
CA HIS A 132 -20.50 8.07 7.22
C HIS A 132 -19.88 8.99 8.28
N LYS A 133 -19.79 8.49 9.54
CA LYS A 133 -19.23 9.23 10.67
C LYS A 133 -17.74 8.90 10.87
N LEU A 134 -17.32 7.70 10.54
CA LEU A 134 -15.91 7.28 10.66
C LEU A 134 -14.98 8.14 9.80
N ARG A 135 -13.78 8.41 10.29
CA ARG A 135 -12.76 9.18 9.56
C ARG A 135 -12.39 8.54 8.24
N GLU A 136 -12.33 7.21 8.22
CA GLU A 136 -12.05 6.40 7.03
C GLU A 136 -12.77 5.06 7.11
N ILE A 137 -12.99 4.44 5.96
CA ILE A 137 -13.44 3.06 5.86
C ILE A 137 -12.28 2.27 5.26
N SER A 138 -11.55 1.57 6.11
CA SER A 138 -10.34 0.82 5.76
C SER A 138 -10.17 -0.39 6.68
N LEU A 139 -9.33 -1.35 6.27
CA LEU A 139 -8.95 -2.47 7.12
C LEU A 139 -8.19 -2.01 8.38
N ARG A 140 -7.43 -0.90 8.29
CA ARG A 140 -6.77 -0.28 9.45
C ARG A 140 -7.79 0.20 10.48
N MET A 141 -8.93 0.75 10.04
CA MET A 141 -10.00 1.16 10.95
C MET A 141 -10.62 -0.05 11.67
N VAL A 142 -10.79 -1.17 10.98
CA VAL A 142 -11.24 -2.42 11.60
C VAL A 142 -10.30 -2.84 12.73
N LEU A 143 -8.98 -2.84 12.46
CA LEU A 143 -7.98 -3.20 13.48
C LEU A 143 -7.97 -2.22 14.66
N LYS A 144 -8.04 -0.91 14.41
CA LYS A 144 -8.13 0.11 15.47
C LYS A 144 -9.33 -0.12 16.40
N ILE A 145 -10.50 -0.44 15.83
CA ILE A 145 -11.70 -0.72 16.63
C ILE A 145 -11.57 -2.07 17.36
N ALA A 146 -10.95 -3.06 16.74
CA ALA A 146 -10.67 -4.34 17.40
C ALA A 146 -9.66 -4.21 18.55
N ASP A 147 -8.68 -3.32 18.45
CA ASP A 147 -7.78 -2.98 19.56
C ASP A 147 -8.54 -2.36 20.74
N LEU A 148 -9.51 -1.47 20.46
CA LEU A 148 -10.40 -0.90 21.50
C LEU A 148 -11.29 -1.97 22.13
N TRP A 149 -11.83 -2.88 21.33
CA TRP A 149 -12.60 -4.01 21.82
C TRP A 149 -11.77 -4.89 22.76
N LYS A 150 -10.53 -5.22 22.36
CA LYS A 150 -9.62 -6.01 23.21
C LYS A 150 -9.29 -5.33 24.53
N MET A 151 -9.19 -4.00 24.53
CA MET A 151 -8.91 -3.21 25.72
C MET A 151 -10.12 -3.10 26.67
N ALA A 152 -11.32 -2.92 26.12
CA ALA A 152 -12.53 -2.69 26.88
C ALA A 152 -13.78 -3.17 26.10
N PRO A 153 -14.09 -4.48 26.12
CA PRO A 153 -15.17 -5.07 25.31
C PRO A 153 -16.53 -4.41 25.52
N ASP A 154 -16.85 -4.05 26.77
CA ASP A 154 -18.15 -3.46 27.13
C ASP A 154 -18.29 -1.98 26.72
N ARG A 155 -17.20 -1.31 26.36
CA ARG A 155 -17.18 0.13 26.08
C ARG A 155 -16.52 0.49 24.77
N TYR A 156 -16.12 -0.49 23.95
CA TYR A 156 -15.34 -0.23 22.73
C TYR A 156 -16.05 0.71 21.75
N GLN A 157 -17.38 0.60 21.65
CA GLN A 157 -18.17 1.46 20.75
C GLN A 157 -18.07 2.92 21.17
N HIS A 158 -18.24 3.23 22.44
CA HIS A 158 -18.08 4.58 22.96
C HIS A 158 -16.64 5.10 22.75
N LEU A 159 -15.63 4.28 23.02
CA LEU A 159 -14.24 4.64 22.74
C LEU A 159 -13.97 4.89 21.24
N ALA A 160 -14.59 4.08 20.38
CA ALA A 160 -14.47 4.27 18.93
C ALA A 160 -15.18 5.55 18.46
N GLU A 161 -16.32 5.91 19.05
CA GLU A 161 -17.00 7.20 18.79
C GLU A 161 -16.08 8.38 19.10
N GLN A 162 -15.39 8.33 20.23
CA GLN A 162 -14.48 9.42 20.64
C GLN A 162 -13.19 9.50 19.82
N THR A 163 -12.66 8.36 19.34
CA THR A 163 -11.32 8.30 18.76
C THR A 163 -11.30 8.08 17.25
N CYS A 164 -12.34 7.44 16.68
CA CYS A 164 -12.38 7.02 15.28
C CYS A 164 -13.35 7.85 14.42
N MET A 165 -14.25 8.65 15.02
CA MET A 165 -15.19 9.48 14.29
C MET A 165 -14.56 10.78 13.80
N ARG A 166 -15.18 11.38 12.78
CA ARG A 166 -14.85 12.73 12.32
C ARG A 166 -15.24 13.76 13.39
N PRO A 167 -14.52 14.86 13.55
CA PRO A 167 -14.94 15.93 14.44
C PRO A 167 -16.34 16.43 14.07
N GLY A 168 -17.27 16.47 15.05
CA GLY A 168 -18.64 16.95 14.84
C GLY A 168 -19.56 15.97 14.09
N ALA A 169 -19.22 14.69 14.01
CA ALA A 169 -20.06 13.66 13.39
C ALA A 169 -21.11 13.12 14.35
#